data_45bc704a0de7a58605c4160acef771b8
#
_entry.id   45bc704a0de7a58605c4160acef771b8
#
_cell.length_a   1.000
_cell.length_b   1.000
_cell.length_c   1.000
_cell.angle_alpha   90.00
_cell.angle_beta   90.00
_cell.angle_gamma   90.00
#
_symmetry.space_group_name_H-M   'P 1'
#
loop_
_entity.id
_entity.type
_entity.pdbx_description
1 polymer ?
#
loop_
_entity_poly.entity_id
_entity_poly.type
_entity_poly.pdbx_seq_one_letter_code
_entity_poly.pdbx_strand_id
1 'polypeptide(L)'
;MAKKNDICAIIEEGCKFEGNLSFSGTVRIAGYVNGSIFSNDTLIISEGAVINADINANIVIISGSVKGTVKASSRVEIRRPARFEGTVASPSLIVEEGVIFHGITKMKDKK
;
A
#
# COMPACT_ATOMS: atom_id res chain seq x y z
N MET A 1 6.79 21.36 14.09
CA MET A 1 7.63 20.44 13.35
C MET A 1 7.23 19.01 13.53
N ALA A 2 7.08 18.30 12.46
CA ALA A 2 6.65 16.92 12.53
C ALA A 2 7.79 16.01 12.95
N LYS A 3 7.46 15.04 13.73
CA LYS A 3 8.44 14.04 14.13
C LYS A 3 8.51 12.99 13.08
N LYS A 4 9.63 12.33 13.00
CA LYS A 4 9.81 11.32 12.00
C LYS A 4 8.89 10.16 12.15
N ASN A 5 8.51 9.83 13.37
CA ASN A 5 7.68 8.67 13.60
C ASN A 5 6.22 8.96 13.48
N ASP A 6 5.86 10.20 13.31
CA ASP A 6 4.47 10.55 13.21
C ASP A 6 3.94 10.16 11.85
N ILE A 7 2.65 9.83 11.83
CA ILE A 7 1.97 9.56 10.58
C ILE A 7 1.78 10.88 9.87
N CYS A 8 2.27 10.96 8.64
CA CYS A 8 2.19 12.19 7.88
C CYS A 8 0.80 12.51 7.41
N ALA A 9 0.02 11.49 7.08
CA ALA A 9 -1.28 11.71 6.51
C ALA A 9 -2.19 10.54 6.82
N ILE A 10 -3.46 10.83 6.96
CA ILE A 10 -4.48 9.82 7.20
C ILE A 10 -5.65 10.13 6.30
N ILE A 11 -6.08 9.12 5.52
CA ILE A 11 -7.31 9.23 4.75
C ILE A 11 -8.31 8.29 5.40
N GLU A 12 -9.31 8.87 6.02
CA GLU A 12 -10.23 8.11 6.84
C GLU A 12 -11.35 7.50 6.02
N GLU A 13 -12.03 6.55 6.64
CA GLU A 13 -13.20 5.93 6.06
C GLU A 13 -14.17 7.00 5.59
N GLY A 14 -14.75 6.78 4.41
CA GLY A 14 -15.70 7.73 3.88
C GLY A 14 -15.07 8.83 3.04
N CYS A 15 -13.77 8.98 3.13
CA CYS A 15 -13.08 9.97 2.30
C CYS A 15 -12.72 9.35 0.97
N LYS A 16 -12.73 10.17 -0.06
CA LYS A 16 -12.43 9.74 -1.40
C LYS A 16 -11.41 10.68 -2.01
N PHE A 17 -10.40 10.12 -2.60
CA PHE A 17 -9.35 10.93 -3.22
C PHE A 17 -9.05 10.42 -4.61
N GLU A 18 -8.91 11.35 -5.54
CA GLU A 18 -8.50 11.02 -6.90
C GLU A 18 -7.34 11.90 -7.29
N GLY A 19 -6.31 11.29 -7.85
CA GLY A 19 -5.16 12.04 -8.31
C GLY A 19 -3.88 11.41 -7.83
N ASN A 20 -2.84 12.24 -7.72
CA ASN A 20 -1.52 11.76 -7.33
C ASN A 20 -1.21 12.24 -5.93
N LEU A 21 -0.79 11.32 -5.10
CA LEU A 21 -0.41 11.62 -3.72
C LEU A 21 1.08 11.34 -3.56
N SER A 22 1.76 12.24 -2.89
CA SER A 22 3.17 12.07 -2.62
C SER A 22 3.43 12.49 -1.19
N PHE A 23 4.05 11.60 -0.43
CA PHE A 23 4.28 11.83 0.99
C PHE A 23 5.69 11.45 1.38
N SER A 24 6.17 12.12 2.43
CA SER A 24 7.36 11.69 3.13
C SER A 24 6.92 11.20 4.49
N GLY A 25 7.31 9.99 4.84
CA GLY A 25 6.94 9.45 6.12
C GLY A 25 5.81 8.45 5.98
N THR A 26 5.22 8.11 7.10
CA THR A 26 4.21 7.07 7.16
C THR A 26 2.83 7.61 6.81
N VAL A 27 2.14 6.90 5.95
CA VAL A 27 0.80 7.27 5.52
C VAL A 27 -0.15 6.14 5.81
N ARG A 28 -1.31 6.47 6.31
CA ARG A 28 -2.34 5.49 6.61
C ARG A 28 -3.59 5.82 5.82
N ILE A 29 -4.13 4.83 5.15
CA ILE A 29 -5.29 5.04 4.29
C ILE A 29 -6.38 4.07 4.70
N ALA A 30 -7.55 4.62 5.01
CA ALA A 30 -8.71 3.82 5.34
C ALA A 30 -9.89 4.12 4.42
N GLY A 31 -9.75 5.06 3.52
CA GLY A 31 -10.83 5.46 2.62
C GLY A 31 -10.59 4.94 1.20
N TYR A 32 -11.04 5.71 0.24
CA TYR A 32 -10.97 5.34 -1.16
C TYR A 32 -9.94 6.21 -1.87
N VAL A 33 -9.05 5.59 -2.63
CA VAL A 33 -8.04 6.31 -3.38
C VAL A 33 -7.97 5.79 -4.79
N ASN A 34 -7.93 6.70 -5.76
CA ASN A 34 -7.82 6.37 -7.16
C ASN A 34 -6.73 7.25 -7.77
N GLY A 35 -5.72 6.64 -8.37
CA GLY A 35 -4.64 7.41 -8.99
C GLY A 35 -3.28 6.82 -8.71
N SER A 36 -2.41 7.62 -8.09
CA SER A 36 -1.06 7.17 -7.76
C SER A 36 -0.71 7.57 -6.34
N ILE A 37 0.04 6.72 -5.68
CA ILE A 37 0.50 7.01 -4.33
C ILE A 37 2.00 6.79 -4.29
N PHE A 38 2.71 7.78 -3.81
CA PHE A 38 4.15 7.68 -3.63
C PHE A 38 4.51 8.06 -2.21
N SER A 39 5.31 7.22 -1.57
CA SER A 39 5.79 7.49 -0.23
C SER A 39 7.19 6.93 -0.14
N ASN A 40 8.07 7.63 0.54
CA ASN A 40 9.42 7.11 0.71
C ASN A 40 9.60 6.38 2.03
N ASP A 41 8.50 6.06 2.69
CA ASP A 41 8.56 5.35 3.95
C ASP A 41 7.50 4.26 3.94
N THR A 42 6.64 4.21 4.92
CA THR A 42 5.69 3.13 5.09
C THR A 42 4.29 3.56 4.69
N LEU A 43 3.63 2.72 3.92
CA LEU A 43 2.24 2.94 3.55
C LEU A 43 1.40 1.84 4.17
N ILE A 44 0.39 2.25 4.95
CA ILE A 44 -0.49 1.32 5.64
C ILE A 44 -1.89 1.46 5.05
N ILE A 45 -2.41 0.37 4.53
CA ILE A 45 -3.76 0.35 3.98
C ILE A 45 -4.63 -0.45 4.92
N SER A 46 -5.54 0.24 5.59
CA SER A 46 -6.36 -0.35 6.65
C SER A 46 -7.50 -1.16 6.09
N GLU A 47 -8.13 -1.95 6.95
CA GLU A 47 -9.33 -2.68 6.58
C GLU A 47 -10.39 -1.68 6.11
N GLY A 48 -11.09 -2.07 5.08
CA GLY A 48 -12.13 -1.21 4.55
C GLY A 48 -11.66 -0.22 3.53
N ALA A 49 -10.36 -0.03 3.41
CA ALA A 49 -9.83 0.86 2.38
C ALA A 49 -9.98 0.22 1.01
N VAL A 50 -10.20 1.05 0.01
CA VAL A 50 -10.27 0.60 -1.37
C VAL A 50 -9.32 1.45 -2.18
N ILE A 51 -8.32 0.81 -2.75
CA ILE A 51 -7.27 1.50 -3.49
C ILE A 51 -7.27 1.00 -4.92
N ASN A 52 -7.40 1.94 -5.85
CA ASN A 52 -7.31 1.63 -7.25
C ASN A 52 -6.23 2.51 -7.82
N ALA A 53 -4.97 2.10 -7.64
CA ALA A 53 -3.89 3.02 -7.90
C ALA A 53 -2.57 2.28 -8.05
N ASP A 54 -1.58 3.04 -8.53
CA ASP A 54 -0.20 2.59 -8.54
C ASP A 54 0.47 3.08 -7.27
N ILE A 55 1.11 2.17 -6.58
CA ILE A 55 1.70 2.47 -5.28
C ILE A 55 3.19 2.26 -5.33
N ASN A 56 3.92 3.25 -4.84
CA ASN A 56 5.36 3.17 -4.66
C ASN A 56 5.69 3.56 -3.23
N ALA A 57 6.33 2.67 -2.51
CA ALA A 57 6.69 2.96 -1.14
C ALA A 57 7.85 2.08 -0.74
N ASN A 58 8.40 2.33 0.42
CA ASN A 58 9.46 1.50 0.94
C ASN A 58 8.88 0.21 1.51
N ILE A 59 7.88 0.37 2.37
CA ILE A 59 7.18 -0.76 2.97
C ILE A 59 5.69 -0.55 2.77
N VAL A 60 5.00 -1.58 2.30
CA VAL A 60 3.57 -1.50 2.09
C VAL A 60 2.89 -2.56 2.93
N ILE A 61 1.93 -2.16 3.76
CA ILE A 61 1.17 -3.08 4.58
C ILE A 61 -0.29 -2.97 4.16
N ILE A 62 -0.85 -4.05 3.66
CA ILE A 62 -2.18 -4.04 3.07
C ILE A 62 -3.11 -4.91 3.89
N SER A 63 -4.19 -4.30 4.38
CA SER A 63 -5.26 -5.04 5.06
C SER A 63 -6.60 -4.82 4.38
N GLY A 64 -6.65 -3.97 3.38
CA GLY A 64 -7.88 -3.67 2.65
C GLY A 64 -7.83 -4.19 1.22
N SER A 65 -8.57 -3.54 0.34
CA SER A 65 -8.63 -3.93 -1.06
C SER A 65 -7.71 -3.05 -1.89
N VAL A 66 -6.87 -3.67 -2.71
CA VAL A 66 -5.95 -2.94 -3.57
C VAL A 66 -6.02 -3.50 -4.97
N LYS A 67 -6.14 -2.63 -5.94
CA LYS A 67 -6.11 -2.96 -7.35
C LYS A 67 -5.07 -2.10 -8.03
N GLY A 68 -4.21 -2.72 -8.82
CA GLY A 68 -3.21 -1.99 -9.58
C GLY A 68 -1.83 -2.53 -9.33
N THR A 69 -0.84 -1.64 -9.35
CA THR A 69 0.54 -2.03 -9.21
C THR A 69 1.10 -1.53 -7.90
N VAL A 70 1.76 -2.42 -7.17
CA VAL A 70 2.41 -2.06 -5.92
C VAL A 70 3.90 -2.34 -6.08
N LYS A 71 4.70 -1.32 -5.81
CA LYS A 71 6.15 -1.45 -5.82
C LYS A 71 6.69 -1.04 -4.48
N ALA A 72 7.45 -1.90 -3.87
CA ALA A 72 8.05 -1.60 -2.58
C ALA A 72 9.54 -1.86 -2.65
N SER A 73 10.29 -0.98 -2.01
CA SER A 73 11.75 -1.12 -1.99
C SER A 73 12.21 -2.15 -1.00
N SER A 74 11.46 -2.35 0.07
CA SER A 74 11.87 -3.28 1.12
C SER A 74 10.97 -4.48 1.19
N ARG A 75 9.66 -4.27 1.38
CA ARG A 75 8.77 -5.43 1.46
C ARG A 75 7.32 -5.01 1.34
N VAL A 76 6.49 -6.02 1.05
CA VAL A 76 5.05 -5.88 1.05
C VAL A 76 4.50 -6.93 2.00
N GLU A 77 3.61 -6.52 2.90
CA GLU A 77 2.90 -7.43 3.77
C GLU A 77 1.42 -7.35 3.45
N ILE A 78 0.81 -8.48 3.17
CA ILE A 78 -0.60 -8.53 2.87
C ILE A 78 -1.27 -9.35 3.97
N ARG A 79 -2.13 -8.70 4.74
CA ARG A 79 -2.74 -9.30 5.92
C ARG A 79 -4.23 -9.45 5.71
N ARG A 80 -4.80 -10.46 6.36
CA ARG A 80 -6.24 -10.63 6.30
C ARG A 80 -6.94 -9.43 6.88
N PRO A 81 -8.08 -9.02 6.35
CA PRO A 81 -8.82 -9.63 5.26
C PRO A 81 -8.54 -8.97 3.90
N ALA A 82 -7.30 -8.80 3.56
CA ALA A 82 -6.93 -8.08 2.36
C ALA A 82 -7.36 -8.80 1.08
N ARG A 83 -7.52 -8.02 0.05
CA ARG A 83 -7.79 -8.52 -1.28
C ARG A 83 -6.92 -7.73 -2.24
N PHE A 84 -6.15 -8.42 -3.04
CA PHE A 84 -5.23 -7.79 -3.95
C PHE A 84 -5.45 -8.28 -5.36
N GLU A 85 -5.51 -7.33 -6.31
CA GLU A 85 -5.55 -7.66 -7.73
C GLU A 85 -4.54 -6.79 -8.44
N GLY A 86 -3.66 -7.41 -9.22
CA GLY A 86 -2.70 -6.68 -10.01
C GLY A 86 -1.31 -7.22 -9.88
N THR A 87 -0.32 -6.33 -9.80
CA THR A 87 1.08 -6.72 -9.80
C THR A 87 1.78 -6.17 -8.56
N VAL A 88 2.56 -7.03 -7.93
CA VAL A 88 3.40 -6.65 -6.81
C VAL A 88 4.86 -6.84 -7.22
N ALA A 89 5.67 -5.83 -7.02
CA ALA A 89 7.10 -5.90 -7.26
C ALA A 89 7.82 -5.52 -5.96
N SER A 90 8.59 -6.46 -5.43
CA SER A 90 9.21 -6.23 -4.13
C SER A 90 10.27 -7.29 -3.90
N PRO A 91 11.35 -6.97 -3.16
CA PRO A 91 12.32 -8.02 -2.82
C PRO A 91 11.80 -8.97 -1.75
N SER A 92 10.75 -8.61 -1.05
CA SER A 92 10.20 -9.46 -0.01
C SER A 92 8.69 -9.33 0.01
N LEU A 93 8.00 -10.44 0.07
CA LEU A 93 6.54 -10.45 0.09
C LEU A 93 6.06 -11.41 1.15
N ILE A 94 5.20 -10.92 2.04
CA ILE A 94 4.61 -11.71 3.09
C ILE A 94 3.10 -11.70 2.92
N VAL A 95 2.50 -12.87 2.78
CA VAL A 95 1.07 -12.99 2.57
C VAL A 95 0.50 -13.91 3.64
N GLU A 96 -0.49 -13.42 4.39
CA GLU A 96 -1.14 -14.23 5.41
C GLU A 96 -2.15 -15.16 4.79
N GLU A 97 -2.46 -16.22 5.52
CA GLU A 97 -3.54 -17.11 5.12
C GLU A 97 -4.85 -16.35 5.08
N GLY A 98 -5.69 -16.70 4.12
CA GLY A 98 -7.00 -16.09 4.04
C GLY A 98 -7.06 -14.87 3.17
N VAL A 99 -5.92 -14.41 2.68
CA VAL A 99 -5.86 -13.29 1.77
C VAL A 99 -6.24 -13.75 0.37
N ILE A 100 -7.01 -12.94 -0.34
CA ILE A 100 -7.34 -13.22 -1.73
C ILE A 100 -6.36 -12.47 -2.60
N PHE A 101 -5.60 -13.20 -3.38
CA PHE A 101 -4.57 -12.62 -4.23
C PHE A 101 -4.77 -13.07 -5.66
N HIS A 102 -5.00 -12.12 -6.55
CA HIS A 102 -5.13 -12.36 -7.97
C HIS A 102 -4.14 -11.48 -8.70
N GLY A 103 -3.12 -12.06 -9.27
CA GLY A 103 -2.20 -11.23 -10.01
C GLY A 103 -0.84 -11.85 -10.11
N ILE A 104 0.14 -11.00 -10.35
CA ILE A 104 1.51 -11.40 -10.61
C ILE A 104 2.41 -10.81 -9.55
N THR A 105 3.28 -11.65 -9.04
CA THR A 105 4.28 -11.22 -8.08
C THR A 105 5.63 -11.23 -8.75
N LYS A 106 6.32 -10.11 -8.69
CA LYS A 106 7.68 -10.02 -9.18
C LYS A 106 8.60 -9.76 -8.02
N MET A 107 9.44 -10.74 -7.73
CA MET A 107 10.39 -10.60 -6.65
C MET A 107 11.69 -10.13 -7.23
N LYS A 108 12.21 -9.04 -6.68
CA LYS A 108 13.46 -8.52 -7.16
C LYS A 108 14.59 -9.13 -6.38
N ASP A 109 15.56 -9.63 -7.08
CA ASP A 109 16.75 -10.12 -6.42
C ASP A 109 17.62 -8.98 -6.04
N LYS A 110 18.17 -9.09 -4.86
CA LYS A 110 19.15 -8.14 -4.45
C LYS A 110 20.49 -8.59 -4.94
N LYS A 111 21.16 -7.76 -5.60
CA LYS A 111 22.44 -8.20 -6.10
C LYS A 111 23.47 -7.22 -5.78
#